data_f81bc119b357372ef75df6f3e4a9d507
#
_entry.id   f81bc119b357372ef75df6f3e4a9d507
#
_cell.length_a   1.000
_cell.length_b   1.000
_cell.length_c   1.000
_cell.angle_alpha   90.00
_cell.angle_beta   90.00
_cell.angle_gamma   90.00
#
_symmetry.space_group_name_H-M   'P 1'
#
loop_
_entity.id
_entity.type
_entity.pdbx_description
1 polymer ?
#
loop_
_entity_poly.entity_id
_entity_poly.type
_entity_poly.pdbx_seq_one_letter_code
_entity_poly.pdbx_strand_id
1 'polypeptide(L)'
;MEAVAGLAETVPEEYLRREYPRMAKLVEGYLSIYVHAYIRFGPWQELLGLTLPADRETYAMTNAMVHYGRAVAHAVLDQIDAATSEQALFEAAILIVPKQRYMHTVRCQDILAVRREMLAGELLYRTGDFDRAFAHLRQAVVLEDALPYDEPWGCMQLGRHALGALLLEQGHFEEAAAAYRADLGLEQTVIRSNQHPNNIWALQGLYMCYLKMGETRLAAMIKPALDIAQARADQTIQSSCFCARQAAE
;
A
#
# COMPACT_ATOMS: atom_id res chain seq x y z
N MET A 1 -10.08 -1.76 -12.26
CA MET A 1 -11.24 -1.66 -11.31
C MET A 1 -12.27 -2.74 -11.57
N GLU A 2 -12.64 -3.03 -12.82
CA GLU A 2 -13.63 -4.06 -13.20
C GLU A 2 -13.31 -5.45 -12.64
N ALA A 3 -12.06 -5.93 -12.77
CA ALA A 3 -11.63 -7.22 -12.23
C ALA A 3 -11.74 -7.31 -10.68
N VAL A 4 -11.59 -6.19 -9.99
CA VAL A 4 -11.69 -6.12 -8.53
C VAL A 4 -13.15 -6.16 -8.07
N ALA A 5 -14.05 -5.50 -8.79
CA ALA A 5 -15.49 -5.57 -8.55
C ALA A 5 -16.01 -7.01 -8.75
N GLY A 6 -15.57 -7.67 -9.83
CA GLY A 6 -15.95 -9.05 -10.12
C GLY A 6 -15.56 -10.06 -9.03
N LEU A 7 -14.47 -9.83 -8.28
CA LEU A 7 -14.09 -10.71 -7.18
C LEU A 7 -15.15 -10.76 -6.08
N ALA A 8 -15.68 -9.61 -5.68
CA ALA A 8 -16.72 -9.54 -4.65
C ALA A 8 -18.03 -10.23 -5.07
N GLU A 9 -18.36 -10.15 -6.38
CA GLU A 9 -19.56 -10.80 -6.95
C GLU A 9 -19.42 -12.33 -7.08
N THR A 10 -18.19 -12.85 -7.19
CA THR A 10 -17.92 -14.29 -7.39
C THR A 10 -17.89 -15.08 -6.08
N VAL A 11 -17.83 -14.42 -4.93
CA VAL A 11 -17.77 -15.07 -3.61
C VAL A 11 -19.11 -14.93 -2.88
N PRO A 12 -19.99 -15.96 -2.91
CA PRO A 12 -21.22 -15.91 -2.15
C PRO A 12 -20.97 -15.78 -0.64
N GLU A 13 -21.72 -14.92 0.05
CA GLU A 13 -21.56 -14.72 1.50
C GLU A 13 -21.70 -16.03 2.29
N GLU A 14 -22.60 -16.92 1.85
CA GLU A 14 -22.78 -18.25 2.47
C GLU A 14 -21.48 -19.09 2.45
N TYR A 15 -20.59 -18.89 1.45
CA TYR A 15 -19.31 -19.58 1.40
C TYR A 15 -18.38 -19.15 2.55
N LEU A 16 -18.40 -17.87 2.91
CA LEU A 16 -17.59 -17.34 4.02
C LEU A 16 -18.08 -17.85 5.40
N ARG A 17 -19.31 -18.37 5.48
CA ARG A 17 -19.94 -18.91 6.70
C ARG A 17 -19.85 -20.44 6.82
N ARG A 18 -19.35 -21.14 5.78
CA ARG A 18 -19.30 -22.61 5.73
C ARG A 18 -18.20 -23.24 6.58
N GLU A 19 -18.31 -24.60 6.74
CA GLU A 19 -17.52 -25.48 7.59
C GLU A 19 -16.00 -25.53 7.32
N TYR A 20 -15.51 -24.86 6.26
CA TYR A 20 -14.08 -24.75 5.96
C TYR A 20 -13.51 -23.37 6.35
N PRO A 21 -13.38 -23.10 7.66
CA PRO A 21 -13.12 -21.75 8.16
C PRO A 21 -11.77 -21.18 7.69
N ARG A 22 -10.80 -22.02 7.32
CA ARG A 22 -9.51 -21.54 6.82
C ARG A 22 -9.61 -20.92 5.43
N MET A 23 -10.29 -21.59 4.48
CA MET A 23 -10.48 -21.07 3.12
C MET A 23 -11.39 -19.86 3.09
N ALA A 24 -12.48 -19.89 3.85
CA ALA A 24 -13.38 -18.76 3.98
C ALA A 24 -12.66 -17.51 4.52
N LYS A 25 -11.82 -17.67 5.55
CA LYS A 25 -11.02 -16.58 6.12
C LYS A 25 -9.94 -16.05 5.17
N LEU A 26 -9.31 -16.93 4.38
CA LEU A 26 -8.40 -16.55 3.32
C LEU A 26 -9.11 -15.68 2.28
N VAL A 27 -10.22 -16.17 1.75
CA VAL A 27 -10.99 -15.49 0.72
C VAL A 27 -11.50 -14.14 1.22
N GLU A 28 -11.97 -14.06 2.48
CA GLU A 28 -12.40 -12.81 3.09
C GLU A 28 -11.26 -11.77 3.13
N GLY A 29 -10.06 -12.18 3.48
CA GLY A 29 -8.88 -11.30 3.45
C GLY A 29 -8.63 -10.73 2.05
N TYR A 30 -8.75 -11.56 1.02
CA TYR A 30 -8.58 -11.11 -0.38
C TYR A 30 -9.71 -10.21 -0.87
N LEU A 31 -10.91 -10.27 -0.29
CA LEU A 31 -11.97 -9.33 -0.63
C LEU A 31 -11.59 -7.87 -0.37
N SER A 32 -10.62 -7.61 0.51
CA SER A 32 -10.10 -6.26 0.76
C SER A 32 -9.21 -5.69 -0.37
N ILE A 33 -8.92 -6.48 -1.43
CA ILE A 33 -8.03 -6.07 -2.53
C ILE A 33 -8.47 -4.76 -3.22
N TYR A 34 -9.78 -4.50 -3.27
CA TYR A 34 -10.30 -3.27 -3.85
C TYR A 34 -9.82 -2.02 -3.10
N VAL A 35 -9.63 -2.09 -1.78
CA VAL A 35 -9.07 -0.98 -1.00
C VAL A 35 -7.65 -0.67 -1.47
N HIS A 36 -6.82 -1.70 -1.64
CA HIS A 36 -5.46 -1.54 -2.16
C HIS A 36 -5.45 -0.95 -3.57
N ALA A 37 -6.36 -1.40 -4.44
CA ALA A 37 -6.50 -0.88 -5.79
C ALA A 37 -6.91 0.60 -5.79
N TYR A 38 -7.88 0.98 -4.96
CA TYR A 38 -8.29 2.38 -4.84
C TYR A 38 -7.15 3.27 -4.34
N ILE A 39 -6.39 2.85 -3.32
CA ILE A 39 -5.23 3.61 -2.85
C ILE A 39 -4.15 3.68 -3.94
N ARG A 40 -3.93 2.58 -4.67
CA ARG A 40 -2.90 2.50 -5.72
C ARG A 40 -3.18 3.43 -6.91
N PHE A 41 -4.44 3.62 -7.27
CA PHE A 41 -4.85 4.37 -8.46
C PHE A 41 -5.52 5.73 -8.15
N GLY A 42 -5.77 6.06 -6.90
CA GLY A 42 -6.21 7.36 -6.43
C GLY A 42 -7.68 7.73 -6.62
N PRO A 43 -8.65 6.83 -6.89
CA PRO A 43 -10.07 7.20 -6.91
C PRO A 43 -10.60 7.39 -5.48
N TRP A 44 -10.20 8.48 -4.84
CA TRP A 44 -10.43 8.73 -3.41
C TRP A 44 -11.90 8.84 -3.04
N GLN A 45 -12.73 9.44 -3.91
CA GLN A 45 -14.16 9.59 -3.64
C GLN A 45 -14.88 8.25 -3.65
N GLU A 46 -14.52 7.37 -4.57
CA GLU A 46 -15.04 6.01 -4.65
C GLU A 46 -14.61 5.19 -3.42
N LEU A 47 -13.37 5.36 -2.96
CA LEU A 47 -12.88 4.72 -1.75
C LEU A 47 -13.66 5.17 -0.49
N LEU A 48 -13.94 6.47 -0.37
CA LEU A 48 -14.77 7.00 0.72
C LEU A 48 -16.20 6.50 0.66
N GLY A 49 -16.73 6.26 -0.53
CA GLY A 49 -18.08 5.74 -0.77
C GLY A 49 -18.25 4.23 -0.53
N LEU A 50 -17.20 3.49 -0.23
CA LEU A 50 -17.28 2.04 0.01
C LEU A 50 -18.23 1.72 1.17
N THR A 51 -19.09 0.75 1.00
CA THR A 51 -19.97 0.27 2.07
C THR A 51 -19.26 -0.76 2.93
N LEU A 52 -19.33 -0.61 4.24
CA LEU A 52 -18.80 -1.60 5.19
C LEU A 52 -19.72 -2.82 5.24
N PRO A 53 -19.18 -4.05 5.19
CA PRO A 53 -19.96 -5.25 5.47
C PRO A 53 -20.58 -5.20 6.87
N ALA A 54 -21.86 -5.59 6.97
CA ALA A 54 -22.60 -5.54 8.23
C ALA A 54 -22.09 -6.55 9.27
N ASP A 55 -21.67 -7.73 8.83
CA ASP A 55 -21.12 -8.79 9.69
C ASP A 55 -19.62 -8.55 9.92
N ARG A 56 -19.31 -7.82 10.99
CA ARG A 56 -17.92 -7.44 11.33
C ARG A 56 -17.02 -8.61 11.75
N GLU A 57 -17.58 -9.72 12.21
CA GLU A 57 -16.79 -10.89 12.58
C GLU A 57 -16.37 -11.71 11.36
N THR A 58 -17.30 -11.97 10.45
CA THR A 58 -17.02 -12.65 9.19
C THR A 58 -16.05 -11.82 8.34
N TYR A 59 -16.32 -10.52 8.16
CA TYR A 59 -15.53 -9.61 7.32
C TYR A 59 -14.54 -8.75 8.13
N ALA A 60 -13.89 -9.34 9.13
CA ALA A 60 -13.06 -8.58 10.07
C ALA A 60 -11.86 -7.90 9.39
N MET A 61 -11.15 -8.59 8.47
CA MET A 61 -10.03 -8.02 7.73
C MET A 61 -10.50 -6.94 6.75
N THR A 62 -11.57 -7.22 6.01
CA THR A 62 -12.18 -6.27 5.06
C THR A 62 -12.64 -4.99 5.76
N ASN A 63 -13.31 -5.09 6.91
CA ASN A 63 -13.71 -3.91 7.69
C ASN A 63 -12.51 -3.07 8.13
N ALA A 64 -11.46 -3.71 8.67
CA ALA A 64 -10.25 -3.01 9.07
C ALA A 64 -9.60 -2.30 7.85
N MET A 65 -9.49 -2.97 6.71
CA MET A 65 -8.90 -2.40 5.51
C MET A 65 -9.72 -1.25 4.92
N VAL A 66 -11.04 -1.29 4.99
CA VAL A 66 -11.89 -0.16 4.54
C VAL A 66 -11.66 1.07 5.40
N HIS A 67 -11.60 0.93 6.74
CA HIS A 67 -11.28 2.05 7.63
C HIS A 67 -9.87 2.60 7.36
N TYR A 68 -8.87 1.71 7.17
CA TYR A 68 -7.53 2.12 6.74
C TYR A 68 -7.57 2.94 5.45
N GLY A 69 -8.24 2.42 4.42
CA GLY A 69 -8.32 3.09 3.12
C GLY A 69 -9.01 4.45 3.20
N ARG A 70 -10.11 4.55 3.93
CA ARG A 70 -10.81 5.82 4.15
C ARG A 70 -9.95 6.83 4.90
N ALA A 71 -9.21 6.39 5.93
CA ALA A 71 -8.28 7.25 6.64
C ALA A 71 -7.21 7.82 5.71
N VAL A 72 -6.60 6.98 4.85
CA VAL A 72 -5.63 7.41 3.83
C VAL A 72 -6.29 8.38 2.84
N ALA A 73 -7.49 8.09 2.34
CA ALA A 73 -8.21 8.97 1.41
C ALA A 73 -8.48 10.35 2.01
N HIS A 74 -9.01 10.40 3.24
CA HIS A 74 -9.23 11.66 3.96
C HIS A 74 -7.92 12.42 4.17
N ALA A 75 -6.82 11.74 4.54
CA ALA A 75 -5.51 12.36 4.73
C ALA A 75 -4.98 12.99 3.44
N VAL A 76 -5.06 12.27 2.31
CA VAL A 76 -4.64 12.78 0.99
C VAL A 76 -5.48 13.98 0.53
N LEU A 77 -6.77 14.00 0.91
CA LEU A 77 -7.70 15.10 0.63
C LEU A 77 -7.61 16.26 1.64
N ASP A 78 -6.58 16.29 2.49
CA ASP A 78 -6.35 17.29 3.56
C ASP A 78 -7.51 17.39 4.60
N GLN A 79 -8.29 16.31 4.76
CA GLN A 79 -9.41 16.20 5.71
C GLN A 79 -8.94 15.51 7.01
N ILE A 80 -8.03 16.15 7.73
CA ILE A 80 -7.26 15.54 8.83
C ILE A 80 -8.14 15.04 9.98
N ASP A 81 -9.18 15.78 10.36
CA ASP A 81 -10.10 15.37 11.45
C ASP A 81 -10.87 14.09 11.08
N ALA A 82 -11.33 14.00 9.83
CA ALA A 82 -12.00 12.80 9.33
C ALA A 82 -11.02 11.63 9.23
N ALA A 83 -9.78 11.86 8.77
CA ALA A 83 -8.74 10.86 8.72
C ALA A 83 -8.40 10.30 10.11
N THR A 84 -8.30 11.16 11.12
CA THR A 84 -8.07 10.77 12.53
C THR A 84 -9.24 9.97 13.08
N SER A 85 -10.47 10.34 12.74
CA SER A 85 -11.66 9.58 13.12
C SER A 85 -11.67 8.18 12.52
N GLU A 86 -11.36 8.05 11.23
CA GLU A 86 -11.25 6.75 10.56
C GLU A 86 -10.04 5.94 11.10
N GLN A 87 -8.94 6.56 11.49
CA GLN A 87 -7.83 5.89 12.16
C GLN A 87 -8.29 5.25 13.49
N ALA A 88 -9.07 5.95 14.29
CA ALA A 88 -9.61 5.39 15.53
C ALA A 88 -10.53 4.19 15.27
N LEU A 89 -11.35 4.24 14.21
CA LEU A 89 -12.18 3.13 13.78
C LEU A 89 -11.35 1.95 13.25
N PHE A 90 -10.26 2.22 12.54
CA PHE A 90 -9.30 1.21 12.10
C PHE A 90 -8.66 0.49 13.30
N GLU A 91 -8.20 1.24 14.31
CA GLU A 91 -7.63 0.65 15.53
C GLU A 91 -8.65 -0.24 16.26
N ALA A 92 -9.90 0.21 16.35
CA ALA A 92 -10.98 -0.61 16.92
C ALA A 92 -11.28 -1.86 16.09
N ALA A 93 -11.25 -1.76 14.75
CA ALA A 93 -11.47 -2.89 13.85
C ALA A 93 -10.35 -3.94 13.95
N ILE A 94 -9.09 -3.52 14.12
CA ILE A 94 -7.95 -4.45 14.33
C ILE A 94 -8.19 -5.36 15.53
N LEU A 95 -8.79 -4.86 16.60
CA LEU A 95 -9.06 -5.65 17.81
C LEU A 95 -10.07 -6.77 17.58
N ILE A 96 -10.94 -6.63 16.57
CA ILE A 96 -11.94 -7.65 16.18
C ILE A 96 -11.28 -8.77 15.36
N VAL A 97 -10.20 -8.47 14.61
CA VAL A 97 -9.51 -9.48 13.79
C VAL A 97 -8.86 -10.52 14.69
N PRO A 98 -9.27 -11.81 14.61
CA PRO A 98 -8.70 -12.86 15.45
C PRO A 98 -7.19 -13.02 15.25
N LYS A 99 -6.43 -13.19 16.34
CA LYS A 99 -4.96 -13.35 16.28
C LYS A 99 -4.51 -14.55 15.42
N GLN A 100 -5.36 -15.56 15.29
CA GLN A 100 -5.11 -16.78 14.50
C GLN A 100 -5.65 -16.67 13.08
N ARG A 101 -6.11 -15.49 12.65
CA ARG A 101 -6.56 -15.29 11.28
C ARG A 101 -5.35 -15.11 10.36
N TYR A 102 -5.33 -15.87 9.29
CA TYR A 102 -4.29 -15.83 8.27
C TYR A 102 -4.91 -15.46 6.94
N MET A 103 -4.18 -14.67 6.17
CA MET A 103 -4.37 -14.50 4.75
C MET A 103 -3.23 -15.27 4.09
N HIS A 104 -3.53 -16.49 3.60
CA HIS A 104 -2.60 -17.49 3.11
C HIS A 104 -1.50 -17.84 4.13
N THR A 105 -0.25 -17.43 3.95
CA THR A 105 0.87 -17.73 4.85
C THR A 105 1.10 -16.65 5.91
N VAL A 106 0.51 -15.46 5.73
CA VAL A 106 0.74 -14.29 6.58
C VAL A 106 -0.40 -14.09 7.58
N ARG A 107 -0.09 -13.82 8.84
CA ARG A 107 -1.11 -13.47 9.82
C ARG A 107 -1.70 -12.08 9.49
N CYS A 108 -3.02 -11.97 9.52
CA CYS A 108 -3.70 -10.69 9.29
C CYS A 108 -3.21 -9.58 10.24
N GLN A 109 -2.90 -9.92 11.50
CA GLN A 109 -2.37 -8.97 12.47
C GLN A 109 -1.01 -8.38 12.03
N ASP A 110 -0.16 -9.16 11.39
CA ASP A 110 1.15 -8.68 10.92
C ASP A 110 0.98 -7.74 9.71
N ILE A 111 0.05 -8.04 8.81
CA ILE A 111 -0.33 -7.14 7.70
C ILE A 111 -0.89 -5.82 8.25
N LEU A 112 -1.79 -5.90 9.24
CA LEU A 112 -2.41 -4.72 9.83
C LEU A 112 -1.41 -3.87 10.64
N ALA A 113 -0.36 -4.49 11.22
CA ALA A 113 0.73 -3.76 11.85
C ALA A 113 1.49 -2.89 10.83
N VAL A 114 1.77 -3.42 9.64
CA VAL A 114 2.35 -2.62 8.54
C VAL A 114 1.43 -1.45 8.17
N ARG A 115 0.11 -1.72 8.03
CA ARG A 115 -0.87 -0.67 7.68
C ARG A 115 -0.99 0.41 8.74
N ARG A 116 -0.89 0.05 10.01
CA ARG A 116 -0.87 1.00 11.14
C ARG A 116 0.29 1.98 11.02
N GLU A 117 1.48 1.50 10.75
CA GLU A 117 2.66 2.33 10.59
C GLU A 117 2.57 3.22 9.34
N MET A 118 2.08 2.67 8.22
CA MET A 118 1.85 3.45 7.01
C MET A 118 0.86 4.59 7.23
N LEU A 119 -0.27 4.32 7.92
CA LEU A 119 -1.29 5.32 8.20
C LEU A 119 -0.78 6.40 9.16
N ALA A 120 -0.07 6.01 10.23
CA ALA A 120 0.55 6.95 11.15
C ALA A 120 1.55 7.87 10.41
N GLY A 121 2.37 7.29 9.53
CA GLY A 121 3.29 8.05 8.69
C GLY A 121 2.57 9.04 7.76
N GLU A 122 1.50 8.61 7.10
CA GLU A 122 0.70 9.46 6.21
C GLU A 122 0.08 10.65 6.97
N LEU A 123 -0.56 10.41 8.12
CA LEU A 123 -1.19 11.45 8.92
C LEU A 123 -0.17 12.48 9.43
N LEU A 124 0.96 12.02 9.96
CA LEU A 124 2.04 12.89 10.41
C LEU A 124 2.63 13.72 9.25
N TYR A 125 2.76 13.11 8.09
CA TYR A 125 3.21 13.81 6.89
C TYR A 125 2.26 14.96 6.52
N ARG A 126 0.94 14.72 6.52
CA ARG A 126 -0.07 15.75 6.22
C ARG A 126 -0.11 16.89 7.24
N THR A 127 0.24 16.61 8.50
CA THR A 127 0.33 17.63 9.54
C THR A 127 1.69 18.33 9.61
N GLY A 128 2.65 17.97 8.72
CA GLY A 128 3.96 18.59 8.62
C GLY A 128 5.02 18.09 9.58
N ASP A 129 4.73 17.03 10.34
CA ASP A 129 5.71 16.35 11.21
C ASP A 129 6.50 15.30 10.42
N PHE A 130 7.36 15.77 9.50
CA PHE A 130 8.05 14.92 8.53
C PHE A 130 9.01 13.93 9.18
N ASP A 131 9.71 14.33 10.23
CA ASP A 131 10.68 13.45 10.91
C ASP A 131 9.99 12.21 11.48
N ARG A 132 8.88 12.42 12.21
CA ARG A 132 8.09 11.31 12.74
C ARG A 132 7.37 10.54 11.65
N ALA A 133 6.88 11.21 10.62
CA ALA A 133 6.26 10.57 9.47
C ALA A 133 7.20 9.55 8.83
N PHE A 134 8.43 9.96 8.51
CA PHE A 134 9.43 9.07 7.92
C PHE A 134 9.89 7.98 8.89
N ALA A 135 9.93 8.23 10.19
CA ALA A 135 10.21 7.17 11.17
C ALA A 135 9.16 6.05 11.11
N HIS A 136 7.87 6.39 11.07
CA HIS A 136 6.79 5.43 10.92
C HIS A 136 6.83 4.69 9.56
N LEU A 137 7.07 5.41 8.47
CA LEU A 137 7.17 4.78 7.15
C LEU A 137 8.36 3.82 7.03
N ARG A 138 9.51 4.15 7.63
CA ARG A 138 10.65 3.22 7.73
C ARG A 138 10.29 2.00 8.57
N GLN A 139 9.57 2.19 9.67
CA GLN A 139 9.09 1.07 10.50
C GLN A 139 8.11 0.18 9.72
N ALA A 140 7.22 0.75 8.92
CA ALA A 140 6.34 -0.01 8.03
C ALA A 140 7.15 -0.92 7.09
N VAL A 141 8.23 -0.39 6.48
CA VAL A 141 9.14 -1.16 5.61
C VAL A 141 9.82 -2.30 6.38
N VAL A 142 10.29 -2.05 7.61
CA VAL A 142 10.92 -3.09 8.45
C VAL A 142 9.92 -4.21 8.77
N LEU A 143 8.68 -3.87 9.12
CA LEU A 143 7.64 -4.86 9.40
C LEU A 143 7.24 -5.62 8.15
N GLU A 144 7.14 -4.97 7.00
CA GLU A 144 6.83 -5.59 5.72
C GLU A 144 7.90 -6.59 5.29
N ASP A 145 9.19 -6.25 5.45
CA ASP A 145 10.31 -7.14 5.15
C ASP A 145 10.37 -8.37 6.05
N ALA A 146 9.81 -8.28 7.24
CA ALA A 146 9.73 -9.40 8.19
C ALA A 146 8.54 -10.34 7.93
N LEU A 147 7.63 -9.99 7.00
CA LEU A 147 6.52 -10.87 6.65
C LEU A 147 7.03 -12.15 5.99
N PRO A 148 6.42 -13.31 6.26
CA PRO A 148 6.72 -14.52 5.51
C PRO A 148 6.35 -14.35 4.04
N TYR A 149 7.05 -15.09 3.18
CA TYR A 149 6.74 -15.13 1.74
C TYR A 149 5.28 -15.49 1.47
N ASP A 150 4.68 -14.75 0.53
CA ASP A 150 3.30 -14.96 0.07
C ASP A 150 3.12 -14.55 -1.40
N GLU A 151 2.20 -15.20 -2.11
CA GLU A 151 1.79 -14.87 -3.47
C GLU A 151 0.27 -14.97 -3.62
N PRO A 152 -0.42 -13.85 -3.91
CA PRO A 152 0.09 -12.48 -3.99
C PRO A 152 0.51 -11.94 -2.62
N TRP A 153 1.38 -10.93 -2.61
CA TRP A 153 1.90 -10.35 -1.36
C TRP A 153 0.77 -9.87 -0.44
N GLY A 154 0.89 -10.19 0.85
CA GLY A 154 -0.08 -9.75 1.85
C GLY A 154 -0.21 -8.22 1.94
N CYS A 155 0.85 -7.49 1.61
CA CYS A 155 0.89 -6.04 1.53
C CYS A 155 0.96 -5.58 0.06
N MET A 156 -0.14 -5.68 -0.68
CA MET A 156 -0.19 -5.34 -2.12
C MET A 156 0.20 -3.89 -2.45
N GLN A 157 0.11 -2.97 -1.50
CA GLN A 157 0.66 -1.63 -1.58
C GLN A 157 1.91 -1.57 -0.71
N LEU A 158 3.07 -1.52 -1.34
CA LEU A 158 4.35 -1.63 -0.66
C LEU A 158 4.69 -0.35 0.12
N GLY A 159 5.17 -0.52 1.35
CA GLY A 159 5.63 0.58 2.21
C GLY A 159 6.76 1.38 1.56
N ARG A 160 7.67 0.71 0.84
CA ARG A 160 8.75 1.36 0.09
C ARG A 160 8.27 2.33 -0.97
N HIS A 161 7.14 2.06 -1.62
CA HIS A 161 6.59 2.96 -2.63
C HIS A 161 6.04 4.25 -2.01
N ALA A 162 5.36 4.15 -0.87
CA ALA A 162 4.87 5.31 -0.13
C ALA A 162 6.05 6.12 0.46
N LEU A 163 6.98 5.44 1.15
CA LEU A 163 8.19 6.06 1.70
C LEU A 163 8.99 6.80 0.61
N GLY A 164 9.30 6.11 -0.49
CA GLY A 164 10.08 6.70 -1.58
C GLY A 164 9.40 7.90 -2.24
N ALA A 165 8.07 7.85 -2.44
CA ALA A 165 7.33 8.96 -3.02
C ALA A 165 7.35 10.22 -2.13
N LEU A 166 7.13 10.06 -0.83
CA LEU A 166 7.10 11.17 0.11
C LEU A 166 8.52 11.72 0.43
N LEU A 167 9.54 10.85 0.45
CA LEU A 167 10.94 11.28 0.52
C LEU A 167 11.33 12.10 -0.72
N LEU A 168 10.95 11.65 -1.92
CA LEU A 168 11.21 12.36 -3.17
C LEU A 168 10.55 13.76 -3.16
N GLU A 169 9.31 13.85 -2.66
CA GLU A 169 8.57 15.11 -2.53
C GLU A 169 9.27 16.10 -1.60
N GLN A 170 9.87 15.61 -0.49
CA GLN A 170 10.62 16.43 0.46
C GLN A 170 12.09 16.66 0.08
N GLY A 171 12.54 16.18 -1.08
CA GLY A 171 13.90 16.41 -1.57
C GLY A 171 14.95 15.45 -1.01
N HIS A 172 14.56 14.39 -0.31
CA HIS A 172 15.46 13.33 0.18
C HIS A 172 15.77 12.30 -0.90
N PHE A 173 16.36 12.77 -2.01
CA PHE A 173 16.48 12.01 -3.25
C PHE A 173 17.33 10.75 -3.12
N GLU A 174 18.44 10.80 -2.37
CA GLU A 174 19.34 9.67 -2.17
C GLU A 174 18.66 8.54 -1.40
N GLU A 175 17.91 8.88 -0.32
CA GLU A 175 17.20 7.88 0.47
C GLU A 175 16.02 7.29 -0.32
N ALA A 176 15.28 8.12 -1.04
CA ALA A 176 14.22 7.66 -1.95
C ALA A 176 14.77 6.68 -3.00
N ALA A 177 15.90 7.04 -3.62
CA ALA A 177 16.58 6.18 -4.59
C ALA A 177 17.04 4.84 -3.97
N ALA A 178 17.54 4.85 -2.74
CA ALA A 178 17.93 3.63 -2.03
C ALA A 178 16.72 2.72 -1.77
N ALA A 179 15.59 3.28 -1.35
CA ALA A 179 14.35 2.52 -1.14
C ALA A 179 13.88 1.83 -2.44
N TYR A 180 13.92 2.54 -3.57
CA TYR A 180 13.54 1.99 -4.87
C TYR A 180 14.56 0.97 -5.41
N ARG A 181 15.86 1.18 -5.22
CA ARG A 181 16.89 0.19 -5.62
C ARG A 181 16.74 -1.11 -4.85
N ALA A 182 16.44 -1.02 -3.56
CA ALA A 182 16.15 -2.19 -2.73
C ALA A 182 14.92 -2.96 -3.25
N ASP A 183 13.83 -2.25 -3.54
CA ASP A 183 12.59 -2.85 -4.08
C ASP A 183 12.83 -3.55 -5.43
N LEU A 184 13.56 -2.91 -6.32
CA LEU A 184 13.88 -3.45 -7.65
C LEU A 184 14.92 -4.59 -7.63
N GLY A 185 15.55 -4.86 -6.48
CA GLY A 185 16.63 -5.84 -6.37
C GLY A 185 17.93 -5.41 -7.05
N LEU A 186 18.15 -4.11 -7.24
CA LEU A 186 19.38 -3.54 -7.75
C LEU A 186 20.47 -3.46 -6.68
N GLU A 187 20.09 -3.62 -5.42
CA GLU A 187 20.97 -3.75 -4.26
C GLU A 187 20.57 -5.00 -3.47
N GLN A 188 21.58 -5.72 -2.92
CA GLN A 188 21.36 -6.94 -2.15
C GLN A 188 21.08 -6.61 -0.66
N THR A 189 20.23 -5.64 -0.40
CA THR A 189 19.83 -5.21 0.95
C THR A 189 18.56 -5.90 1.44
N VAL A 190 17.79 -6.51 0.52
CA VAL A 190 16.52 -7.17 0.78
C VAL A 190 16.57 -8.59 0.21
N ILE A 191 15.97 -9.55 0.90
CA ILE A 191 15.87 -10.92 0.42
C ILE A 191 15.10 -10.99 -0.91
N ARG A 192 15.43 -11.97 -1.75
CA ARG A 192 14.89 -12.09 -3.12
C ARG A 192 13.36 -12.12 -3.18
N SER A 193 12.72 -12.73 -2.20
CA SER A 193 11.25 -12.81 -2.13
C SER A 193 10.57 -11.45 -1.93
N ASN A 194 11.29 -10.46 -1.40
CA ASN A 194 10.76 -9.12 -1.13
C ASN A 194 11.25 -8.10 -2.17
N GLN A 195 11.86 -8.57 -3.27
CA GLN A 195 12.27 -7.75 -4.40
C GLN A 195 11.21 -7.83 -5.51
N HIS A 196 10.95 -6.71 -6.16
CA HIS A 196 9.97 -6.56 -7.23
C HIS A 196 10.61 -6.06 -8.53
N PRO A 197 11.47 -6.88 -9.20
CA PRO A 197 12.16 -6.48 -10.40
C PRO A 197 11.21 -6.00 -11.49
N ASN A 198 11.58 -4.92 -12.17
CA ASN A 198 10.80 -4.29 -13.23
C ASN A 198 9.42 -3.76 -12.79
N ASN A 199 9.20 -3.57 -11.49
CA ASN A 199 8.00 -2.93 -10.99
C ASN A 199 7.96 -1.47 -11.48
N ILE A 200 6.88 -1.12 -12.20
CA ILE A 200 6.74 0.21 -12.81
C ILE A 200 6.76 1.36 -11.80
N TRP A 201 6.19 1.14 -10.60
CA TRP A 201 6.10 2.16 -9.55
C TRP A 201 7.49 2.53 -9.03
N ALA A 202 8.30 1.52 -8.72
CA ALA A 202 9.67 1.73 -8.25
C ALA A 202 10.58 2.25 -9.37
N LEU A 203 10.43 1.76 -10.62
CA LEU A 203 11.18 2.27 -11.77
C LEU A 203 10.91 3.76 -12.01
N GLN A 204 9.66 4.18 -11.97
CA GLN A 204 9.29 5.59 -12.11
C GLN A 204 9.87 6.45 -10.99
N GLY A 205 9.74 6.00 -9.74
CA GLY A 205 10.28 6.71 -8.58
C GLY A 205 11.81 6.85 -8.66
N LEU A 206 12.52 5.76 -8.97
CA LEU A 206 13.98 5.77 -9.11
C LEU A 206 14.46 6.66 -10.27
N TYR A 207 13.75 6.62 -11.41
CA TYR A 207 14.05 7.49 -12.54
C TYR A 207 13.94 8.96 -12.15
N MET A 208 12.89 9.34 -11.45
CA MET A 208 12.70 10.71 -10.96
C MET A 208 13.78 11.12 -9.94
N CYS A 209 14.17 10.23 -9.03
CA CYS A 209 15.29 10.48 -8.11
C CYS A 209 16.56 10.81 -8.87
N TYR A 210 16.92 9.99 -9.85
CA TYR A 210 18.14 10.21 -10.64
C TYR A 210 18.11 11.53 -11.42
N LEU A 211 16.97 11.90 -11.99
CA LEU A 211 16.82 13.21 -12.66
C LEU A 211 17.02 14.36 -11.67
N LYS A 212 16.40 14.28 -10.47
CA LYS A 212 16.52 15.34 -9.45
C LYS A 212 17.92 15.46 -8.89
N MET A 213 18.68 14.37 -8.83
CA MET A 213 20.09 14.36 -8.42
C MET A 213 21.07 14.77 -9.54
N GLY A 214 20.57 14.95 -10.77
CA GLY A 214 21.44 15.20 -11.93
C GLY A 214 22.21 13.97 -12.44
N GLU A 215 21.87 12.77 -11.96
CA GLU A 215 22.49 11.49 -12.31
C GLU A 215 21.97 10.98 -13.68
N THR A 216 22.25 11.78 -14.73
CA THR A 216 21.71 11.55 -16.09
C THR A 216 22.10 10.20 -16.67
N ARG A 217 23.31 9.70 -16.34
CA ARG A 217 23.77 8.38 -16.78
C ARG A 217 22.94 7.26 -16.15
N LEU A 218 22.69 7.34 -14.84
CA LEU A 218 21.88 6.34 -14.12
C LEU A 218 20.42 6.40 -14.58
N ALA A 219 19.87 7.59 -14.80
CA ALA A 219 18.55 7.76 -15.38
C ALA A 219 18.46 7.09 -16.76
N ALA A 220 19.45 7.30 -17.64
CA ALA A 220 19.49 6.69 -18.96
C ALA A 220 19.61 5.15 -18.90
N MET A 221 20.29 4.60 -17.90
CA MET A 221 20.42 3.14 -17.74
C MET A 221 19.12 2.44 -17.38
N ILE A 222 18.24 3.07 -16.55
CA ILE A 222 16.98 2.44 -16.16
C ILE A 222 15.81 2.79 -17.08
N LYS A 223 15.95 3.83 -17.90
CA LYS A 223 14.89 4.32 -18.81
C LYS A 223 14.31 3.23 -19.72
N PRO A 224 15.08 2.34 -20.34
CA PRO A 224 14.55 1.27 -21.18
C PRO A 224 13.62 0.31 -20.40
N ALA A 225 13.97 -0.05 -19.16
CA ALA A 225 13.13 -0.90 -18.32
C ALA A 225 11.81 -0.18 -17.95
N LEU A 226 11.89 1.11 -17.63
CA LEU A 226 10.72 1.94 -17.36
C LEU A 226 9.82 2.04 -18.61
N ASP A 227 10.37 2.25 -19.80
CA ASP A 227 9.60 2.36 -21.05
C ASP A 227 8.87 1.06 -21.37
N ILE A 228 9.53 -0.09 -21.17
CA ILE A 228 8.91 -1.41 -21.35
C ILE A 228 7.78 -1.62 -20.33
N ALA A 229 7.99 -1.24 -19.08
CA ALA A 229 6.97 -1.35 -18.05
C ALA A 229 5.77 -0.42 -18.34
N GLN A 230 6.04 0.81 -18.76
CA GLN A 230 5.01 1.79 -19.11
C GLN A 230 4.20 1.37 -20.36
N ALA A 231 4.84 0.74 -21.34
CA ALA A 231 4.15 0.23 -22.54
C ALA A 231 3.17 -0.92 -22.24
N ARG A 232 3.28 -1.55 -21.08
CA ARG A 232 2.35 -2.60 -20.60
C ARG A 232 1.25 -2.08 -19.70
N ALA A 233 1.33 -0.83 -19.28
CA ALA A 233 0.33 -0.20 -18.43
C ALA A 233 -0.71 0.50 -19.32
N ASP A 234 -1.97 0.42 -18.91
CA ASP A 234 -3.09 1.14 -19.54
C ASP A 234 -3.20 2.60 -19.06
N GLN A 235 -2.39 2.98 -18.06
CA GLN A 235 -2.31 4.32 -17.50
C GLN A 235 -0.87 4.78 -17.39
N THR A 236 -0.63 6.08 -17.53
CA THR A 236 0.68 6.69 -17.30
C THR A 236 0.94 6.78 -15.80
N ILE A 237 2.03 6.14 -15.33
CA ILE A 237 2.44 6.21 -13.93
C ILE A 237 3.40 7.37 -13.75
N GLN A 238 3.00 8.36 -12.96
CA GLN A 238 3.78 9.57 -12.67
C GLN A 238 4.47 9.54 -11.31
N SER A 239 3.93 8.80 -10.34
CA SER A 239 4.47 8.65 -8.99
C SER A 239 4.40 7.20 -8.53
N SER A 240 5.27 6.80 -7.61
CA SER A 240 5.25 5.46 -6.99
C SER A 240 4.12 5.30 -5.96
N CYS A 241 3.53 6.39 -5.49
CA CYS A 241 2.33 6.43 -4.65
C CYS A 241 1.47 7.63 -5.04
N PHE A 242 0.16 7.42 -5.18
CA PHE A 242 -0.80 8.52 -5.34
C PHE A 242 -1.02 9.32 -4.04
N CYS A 243 -0.43 8.89 -2.93
CA CYS A 243 -0.36 9.67 -1.70
C CYS A 243 0.60 10.86 -1.81
N ALA A 244 1.59 10.86 -2.71
CA ALA A 244 2.39 12.04 -3.00
C ALA A 244 1.49 13.12 -3.63
N ARG A 245 1.64 14.36 -3.19
CA ARG A 245 0.95 15.49 -3.81
C ARG A 245 1.45 15.60 -5.25
N GLN A 246 0.55 15.50 -6.22
CA GLN A 246 0.88 15.95 -7.57
C GLN A 246 1.20 17.43 -7.44
N ALA A 247 2.41 17.81 -7.84
CA ALA A 247 2.71 19.23 -7.97
C ALA A 247 1.60 19.80 -8.87
N ALA A 248 0.84 20.76 -8.34
CA ALA A 248 -0.13 21.48 -9.15
C ALA A 248 0.64 22.11 -10.31
N GLU A 249 0.27 21.73 -11.55
CA GLU A 249 0.74 22.38 -12.76
C GLU A 249 0.32 23.85 -12.77
#